data_a089fa47b27ececd38ff8e8e15463be8
#
_entry.id   a089fa47b27ececd38ff8e8e15463be8
#
_cell.length_a   1.000
_cell.length_b   1.000
_cell.length_c   1.000
_cell.angle_alpha   90.00
_cell.angle_beta   90.00
_cell.angle_gamma   90.00
#
_symmetry.space_group_name_H-M   'P 1'
#
loop_
_entity.id
_entity.type
_entity.pdbx_description
1 polymer ?
#
loop_
_entity_poly.entity_id
_entity_poly.type
_entity_poly.pdbx_seq_one_letter_code
_entity_poly.pdbx_strand_id
1 'polypeptide(L)'
;RLVRIWRALIDHRLKPLELTQTHWVTLHNIHQLPPDQSQIQLAKAIGIEQPSLVRTLDQLEEKGLISRQTCASDRRAKRIKLTEKAEPLIADMEAVINKTRGEILEGISAEEIDLLIKLVARLEHNIIELQSQG
;
A
#
# COMPACT_ATOMS: atom_id res chain seq x y z
N ARG A 1 13.99 6.73 -8.36
CA ARG A 1 13.37 6.98 -9.67
C ARG A 1 12.39 5.86 -10.07
N LEU A 2 12.79 4.58 -9.92
CA LEU A 2 11.96 3.45 -10.33
C LEU A 2 10.57 3.46 -9.67
N VAL A 3 10.53 3.60 -8.35
CA VAL A 3 9.26 3.61 -7.61
C VAL A 3 8.36 4.77 -8.08
N ARG A 4 8.96 5.93 -8.29
CA ARG A 4 8.22 7.12 -8.74
C ARG A 4 7.59 6.93 -10.10
N ILE A 5 8.35 6.43 -11.09
CA ILE A 5 7.81 6.24 -12.44
C ILE A 5 6.82 5.08 -12.52
N TRP A 6 7.03 4.04 -11.70
CA TRP A 6 6.09 2.93 -11.59
C TRP A 6 4.73 3.42 -11.06
N ARG A 7 4.76 4.17 -9.94
CA ARG A 7 3.53 4.74 -9.37
C ARG A 7 2.84 5.71 -10.32
N ALA A 8 3.63 6.51 -11.07
CA ALA A 8 3.06 7.44 -12.03
C ALA A 8 2.30 6.73 -13.15
N LEU A 9 2.82 5.60 -13.62
CA LEU A 9 2.15 4.80 -14.64
C LEU A 9 0.84 4.22 -14.12
N ILE A 10 0.85 3.66 -12.92
CA ILE A 10 -0.36 3.12 -12.30
C ILE A 10 -1.38 4.25 -12.07
N ASP A 11 -0.91 5.38 -11.55
CA ASP A 11 -1.78 6.53 -11.30
C ASP A 11 -2.51 6.98 -12.56
N HIS A 12 -1.78 7.04 -13.68
CA HIS A 12 -2.37 7.39 -14.96
C HIS A 12 -3.45 6.39 -15.38
N ARG A 13 -3.20 5.10 -15.20
CA ARG A 13 -4.14 4.04 -15.58
C ARG A 13 -5.34 3.92 -14.64
N LEU A 14 -5.23 4.44 -13.43
CA LEU A 14 -6.32 4.43 -12.44
C LEU A 14 -7.22 5.68 -12.52
N LYS A 15 -6.91 6.64 -13.39
CA LYS A 15 -7.74 7.84 -13.53
C LYS A 15 -9.22 7.55 -13.76
N PRO A 16 -9.61 6.56 -14.60
CA PRO A 16 -11.02 6.24 -14.78
C PRO A 16 -11.74 5.83 -13.50
N LEU A 17 -11.01 5.35 -12.48
CA LEU A 17 -11.59 4.99 -11.19
C LEU A 17 -11.64 6.18 -10.22
N GLU A 18 -11.18 7.35 -10.63
CA GLU A 18 -11.19 8.59 -9.84
C GLU A 18 -10.45 8.46 -8.51
N LEU A 19 -9.38 7.67 -8.50
CA LEU A 19 -8.53 7.49 -7.33
C LEU A 19 -7.26 8.35 -7.46
N THR A 20 -6.99 9.18 -6.46
CA THR A 20 -5.72 9.90 -6.37
C THR A 20 -4.62 8.91 -5.97
N GLN A 21 -3.36 9.29 -6.19
CA GLN A 21 -2.24 8.43 -5.83
C GLN A 21 -2.24 8.09 -4.34
N THR A 22 -2.48 9.08 -3.49
CA THR A 22 -2.56 8.86 -2.04
C THR A 22 -3.65 7.85 -1.68
N HIS A 23 -4.81 7.94 -2.34
CA HIS A 23 -5.94 7.04 -2.09
C HIS A 23 -5.63 5.62 -2.54
N TRP A 24 -5.17 5.43 -3.79
CA TRP A 24 -4.96 4.06 -4.27
C TRP A 24 -3.77 3.38 -3.60
N VAL A 25 -2.70 4.11 -3.28
CA VAL A 25 -1.57 3.54 -2.55
C VAL A 25 -2.01 3.05 -1.18
N THR A 26 -2.82 3.85 -0.49
CA THR A 26 -3.34 3.48 0.84
C THR A 26 -4.28 2.28 0.76
N LEU A 27 -5.24 2.29 -0.17
CA LEU A 27 -6.18 1.18 -0.35
C LEU A 27 -5.45 -0.12 -0.74
N HIS A 28 -4.47 -0.03 -1.63
CA HIS A 28 -3.68 -1.18 -2.04
C HIS A 28 -2.93 -1.78 -0.85
N ASN A 29 -2.32 -0.96 -0.02
CA ASN A 29 -1.61 -1.44 1.17
C ASN A 29 -2.56 -2.07 2.19
N ILE A 30 -3.74 -1.50 2.40
CA ILE A 30 -4.75 -2.10 3.28
C ILE A 30 -5.14 -3.48 2.74
N HIS A 31 -5.33 -3.60 1.43
CA HIS A 31 -5.70 -4.85 0.78
C HIS A 31 -4.60 -5.93 0.89
N GLN A 32 -3.33 -5.53 0.78
CA GLN A 32 -2.19 -6.45 0.79
C GLN A 32 -1.78 -6.90 2.17
N LEU A 33 -1.99 -6.07 3.19
CA LEU A 33 -1.60 -6.41 4.56
C LEU A 33 -2.59 -7.38 5.20
N PRO A 34 -2.15 -8.12 6.25
CA PRO A 34 -3.08 -8.95 7.03
C PRO A 34 -4.24 -8.12 7.56
N PRO A 35 -5.41 -8.74 7.83
CA PRO A 35 -6.56 -8.02 8.36
C PRO A 35 -6.27 -7.32 9.68
N ASP A 36 -7.05 -6.29 9.96
CA ASP A 36 -7.03 -5.59 11.26
C ASP A 36 -5.72 -4.88 11.58
N GLN A 37 -5.08 -4.29 10.58
CA GLN A 37 -3.87 -3.49 10.78
C GLN A 37 -4.19 -2.20 11.53
N SER A 38 -3.27 -1.79 12.40
CA SER A 38 -3.35 -0.49 13.07
C SER A 38 -2.87 0.63 12.13
N GLN A 39 -3.22 1.86 12.49
CA GLN A 39 -2.72 3.03 11.73
C GLN A 39 -1.19 3.10 11.73
N ILE A 40 -0.56 2.75 12.86
CA ILE A 40 0.90 2.75 12.98
C ILE A 40 1.53 1.75 12.01
N GLN A 41 0.99 0.54 11.96
CA GLN A 41 1.49 -0.52 11.07
C GLN A 41 1.32 -0.12 9.60
N LEU A 42 0.17 0.45 9.26
CA LEU A 42 -0.12 0.89 7.90
C LEU A 42 0.79 2.04 7.47
N ALA A 43 1.01 3.02 8.35
CA ALA A 43 1.90 4.13 8.07
C ALA A 43 3.33 3.65 7.77
N LYS A 44 3.81 2.68 8.55
CA LYS A 44 5.13 2.09 8.33
C LYS A 44 5.20 1.36 6.99
N ALA A 45 4.17 0.60 6.64
CA ALA A 45 4.12 -0.15 5.39
C ALA A 45 4.13 0.78 4.17
N ILE A 46 3.41 1.89 4.25
CA ILE A 46 3.35 2.87 3.15
C ILE A 46 4.61 3.75 3.13
N GLY A 47 5.23 3.96 4.29
CA GLY A 47 6.41 4.82 4.43
C GLY A 47 6.06 6.30 4.56
N ILE A 48 4.94 6.61 5.22
CA ILE A 48 4.50 8.00 5.44
C ILE A 48 4.29 8.26 6.94
N GLU A 49 4.23 9.54 7.29
CA GLU A 49 3.96 9.96 8.66
C GLU A 49 2.49 9.78 9.02
N GLN A 50 2.20 9.50 10.29
CA GLN A 50 0.84 9.25 10.76
C GLN A 50 -0.15 10.39 10.47
N PRO A 51 0.20 11.69 10.67
CA PRO A 51 -0.76 12.75 10.35
C PRO A 51 -1.24 12.76 8.90
N SER A 52 -0.33 12.47 7.97
CA SER A 52 -0.69 12.37 6.54
C SER A 52 -1.61 11.18 6.29
N LEU A 53 -1.33 10.05 6.93
CA LEU A 53 -2.17 8.86 6.81
C LEU A 53 -3.56 9.10 7.40
N VAL A 54 -3.65 9.73 8.58
CA VAL A 54 -4.94 10.01 9.23
C VAL A 54 -5.83 10.83 8.30
N ARG A 55 -5.27 11.85 7.65
CA ARG A 55 -6.03 12.68 6.70
C ARG A 55 -6.58 11.85 5.54
N THR A 56 -5.76 10.98 4.99
CA THR A 56 -6.17 10.09 3.90
C THR A 56 -7.25 9.11 4.36
N LEU A 57 -7.08 8.52 5.54
CA LEU A 57 -8.06 7.60 6.10
C LEU A 57 -9.39 8.29 6.37
N ASP A 58 -9.37 9.54 6.85
CA ASP A 58 -10.59 10.31 7.04
C ASP A 58 -11.34 10.48 5.71
N GLN A 59 -10.63 10.79 4.65
CA GLN A 59 -11.22 10.94 3.31
C GLN A 59 -11.80 9.62 2.79
N LEU A 60 -11.09 8.53 2.97
CA LEU A 60 -11.54 7.20 2.53
C LEU A 60 -12.75 6.72 3.34
N GLU A 61 -12.77 7.00 4.63
CA GLU A 61 -13.92 6.67 5.48
C GLU A 61 -15.14 7.48 5.10
N GLU A 62 -14.97 8.76 4.81
CA GLU A 62 -16.04 9.63 4.34
C GLU A 62 -16.65 9.12 3.04
N LYS A 63 -15.83 8.56 2.15
CA LYS A 63 -16.30 7.94 0.90
C LYS A 63 -16.94 6.57 1.13
N GLY A 64 -16.90 6.05 2.35
CA GLY A 64 -17.46 4.76 2.68
C GLY A 64 -16.64 3.57 2.22
N LEU A 65 -15.35 3.78 1.94
CA LEU A 65 -14.47 2.73 1.43
C LEU A 65 -13.74 1.96 2.52
N ILE A 66 -13.56 2.58 3.68
CA ILE A 66 -12.96 1.92 4.85
C ILE A 66 -13.79 2.19 6.09
N SER A 67 -13.59 1.35 7.11
CA SER A 67 -14.10 1.60 8.45
C SER A 67 -12.93 1.48 9.42
N ARG A 68 -12.99 2.26 10.51
CA ARG A 68 -12.01 2.20 11.59
C ARG A 68 -12.73 1.80 12.85
N GLN A 69 -12.31 0.71 13.46
CA GLN A 69 -12.93 0.16 14.66
C GLN A 69 -11.93 0.17 15.81
N THR A 70 -12.42 0.52 17.00
CA THR A 70 -11.61 0.45 18.20
C THR A 70 -11.41 -1.02 18.58
N CYS A 71 -10.16 -1.39 18.88
CA CYS A 71 -9.86 -2.73 19.35
C CYS A 71 -10.40 -2.90 20.77
N ALA A 72 -11.02 -4.07 21.04
CA ALA A 72 -11.57 -4.36 22.36
C ALA A 72 -10.50 -4.39 23.46
N SER A 73 -9.27 -4.78 23.10
CA SER A 73 -8.16 -4.90 24.05
C SER A 73 -7.40 -3.58 24.26
N ASP A 74 -7.51 -2.63 23.32
CA ASP A 74 -6.84 -1.33 23.43
C ASP A 74 -7.66 -0.27 22.69
N ARG A 75 -8.26 0.63 23.45
CA ARG A 75 -9.08 1.73 22.92
C ARG A 75 -8.29 2.71 22.06
N ARG A 76 -6.96 2.73 22.20
CA ARG A 76 -6.08 3.61 21.42
C ARG A 76 -5.75 3.05 20.05
N ALA A 77 -5.84 1.73 19.89
CA ALA A 77 -5.51 1.05 18.63
C ALA A 77 -6.77 0.88 17.79
N LYS A 78 -6.89 1.70 16.75
CA LYS A 78 -7.99 1.56 15.78
C LYS A 78 -7.55 0.59 14.69
N ARG A 79 -8.43 -0.35 14.37
CA ARG A 79 -8.22 -1.31 13.27
C ARG A 79 -8.91 -0.81 12.02
N ILE A 80 -8.25 -1.00 10.88
CA ILE A 80 -8.70 -0.47 9.60
C ILE A 80 -9.17 -1.64 8.75
N LYS A 81 -10.37 -1.52 8.19
CA LYS A 81 -10.97 -2.54 7.32
C LYS A 81 -11.55 -1.91 6.07
N LEU A 82 -11.44 -2.64 4.96
CA LEU A 82 -12.17 -2.29 3.74
C LEU A 82 -13.64 -2.65 3.93
N THR A 83 -14.52 -1.83 3.38
CA THR A 83 -15.97 -2.06 3.45
C THR A 83 -16.45 -2.91 2.28
N GLU A 84 -17.66 -3.46 2.39
CA GLU A 84 -18.28 -4.17 1.26
C GLU A 84 -18.46 -3.26 0.04
N LYS A 85 -18.76 -1.99 0.29
CA LYS A 85 -18.89 -1.00 -0.78
C LYS A 85 -17.60 -0.86 -1.59
N ALA A 86 -16.44 -1.03 -0.94
CA ALA A 86 -15.15 -0.91 -1.59
C ALA A 86 -14.78 -2.12 -2.44
N GLU A 87 -15.38 -3.29 -2.21
CA GLU A 87 -14.96 -4.52 -2.89
C GLU A 87 -14.90 -4.43 -4.41
N PRO A 88 -15.93 -3.93 -5.12
CA PRO A 88 -15.83 -3.82 -6.58
C PRO A 88 -14.73 -2.86 -7.03
N LEU A 89 -14.56 -1.75 -6.32
CA LEU A 89 -13.52 -0.77 -6.63
C LEU A 89 -12.13 -1.37 -6.42
N ILE A 90 -11.94 -2.09 -5.33
CA ILE A 90 -10.66 -2.75 -5.03
C ILE A 90 -10.35 -3.81 -6.10
N ALA A 91 -11.35 -4.59 -6.52
CA ALA A 91 -11.16 -5.58 -7.57
C ALA A 91 -10.68 -4.93 -8.87
N ASP A 92 -11.31 -3.85 -9.29
CA ASP A 92 -10.94 -3.12 -10.51
C ASP A 92 -9.56 -2.49 -10.38
N MET A 93 -9.26 -1.89 -9.23
CA MET A 93 -7.97 -1.28 -8.93
C MET A 93 -6.84 -2.32 -8.97
N GLU A 94 -7.04 -3.44 -8.28
CA GLU A 94 -6.04 -4.51 -8.23
C GLU A 94 -5.81 -5.15 -9.59
N ALA A 95 -6.85 -5.26 -10.41
CA ALA A 95 -6.71 -5.77 -11.77
C ALA A 95 -5.77 -4.88 -12.59
N VAL A 96 -5.91 -3.56 -12.49
CA VAL A 96 -5.03 -2.60 -13.18
C VAL A 96 -3.61 -2.70 -12.64
N ILE A 97 -3.44 -2.74 -11.32
CA ILE A 97 -2.13 -2.83 -10.67
C ILE A 97 -1.41 -4.10 -11.10
N ASN A 98 -2.09 -5.25 -11.07
CA ASN A 98 -1.50 -6.53 -11.41
C ASN A 98 -1.15 -6.63 -12.89
N LYS A 99 -2.02 -6.14 -13.77
CA LYS A 99 -1.75 -6.12 -15.21
C LYS A 99 -0.55 -5.23 -15.53
N THR A 100 -0.48 -4.05 -14.92
CA THR A 100 0.63 -3.12 -15.11
C THR A 100 1.94 -3.74 -14.65
N ARG A 101 1.94 -4.41 -13.50
CA ARG A 101 3.12 -5.09 -12.98
C ARG A 101 3.60 -6.16 -13.96
N GLY A 102 2.68 -6.95 -14.50
CA GLY A 102 3.02 -7.98 -15.50
C GLY A 102 3.68 -7.38 -16.73
N GLU A 103 3.18 -6.26 -17.22
CA GLU A 103 3.76 -5.56 -18.37
C GLU A 103 5.15 -4.99 -18.05
N ILE A 104 5.32 -4.40 -16.86
CA ILE A 104 6.60 -3.84 -16.43
C ILE A 104 7.67 -4.95 -16.32
N LEU A 105 7.27 -6.12 -15.85
CA LEU A 105 8.18 -7.25 -15.64
C LEU A 105 8.37 -8.12 -16.90
N GLU A 106 7.74 -7.76 -18.00
CA GLU A 106 7.86 -8.52 -19.23
C GLU A 106 9.33 -8.58 -19.69
N GLY A 107 9.77 -9.77 -20.08
CA GLY A 107 11.17 -9.99 -20.49
C GLY A 107 12.13 -10.26 -19.34
N ILE A 108 11.63 -10.23 -18.09
CA ILE A 108 12.45 -10.51 -16.92
C ILE A 108 12.05 -11.90 -16.39
N SER A 109 13.06 -12.77 -16.23
CA SER A 109 12.79 -14.15 -15.79
C SER A 109 12.40 -14.22 -14.31
N ALA A 110 11.75 -15.32 -13.93
CA ALA A 110 11.41 -15.57 -12.53
C ALA A 110 12.65 -15.61 -11.64
N GLU A 111 13.77 -16.14 -12.16
CA GLU A 111 15.03 -16.21 -11.42
C GLU A 111 15.62 -14.82 -11.21
N GLU A 112 15.53 -13.95 -12.23
CA GLU A 112 15.98 -12.58 -12.11
C GLU A 112 15.16 -11.78 -11.10
N ILE A 113 13.84 -11.97 -11.10
CA ILE A 113 12.95 -11.33 -10.14
C ILE A 113 13.28 -11.80 -8.73
N ASP A 114 13.46 -13.10 -8.54
CA ASP A 114 13.80 -13.69 -7.24
C ASP A 114 15.13 -13.12 -6.71
N LEU A 115 16.13 -13.02 -7.59
CA LEU A 115 17.41 -12.44 -7.23
C LEU A 115 17.26 -10.97 -6.82
N LEU A 116 16.48 -10.21 -7.59
CA LEU A 116 16.23 -8.79 -7.28
C LEU A 116 15.59 -8.63 -5.89
N ILE A 117 14.58 -9.43 -5.60
CA ILE A 117 13.89 -9.40 -4.30
C ILE A 117 14.88 -9.68 -3.17
N LYS A 118 15.71 -10.70 -3.33
CA LYS A 118 16.71 -11.06 -2.33
C LYS A 118 17.75 -9.97 -2.13
N LEU A 119 18.22 -9.35 -3.21
CA LEU A 119 19.19 -8.27 -3.12
C LEU A 119 18.61 -7.03 -2.44
N VAL A 120 17.38 -6.66 -2.77
CA VAL A 120 16.71 -5.53 -2.14
C VAL A 120 16.57 -5.79 -0.63
N ALA A 121 16.15 -7.01 -0.24
CA ALA A 121 16.01 -7.36 1.17
C ALA A 121 17.34 -7.26 1.92
N ARG A 122 18.45 -7.67 1.28
CA ARG A 122 19.79 -7.55 1.87
C ARG A 122 20.22 -6.10 2.02
N LEU A 123 19.93 -5.27 1.03
CA LEU A 123 20.22 -3.84 1.11
C LEU A 123 19.45 -3.19 2.27
N GLU A 124 18.18 -3.51 2.39
CA GLU A 124 17.35 -2.99 3.48
C GLU A 124 17.89 -3.43 4.85
N HIS A 125 18.24 -4.71 4.97
CA HIS A 125 18.83 -5.23 6.21
C HIS A 125 20.13 -4.49 6.58
N ASN A 126 21.01 -4.29 5.60
CA ASN A 126 22.28 -3.60 5.83
C ASN A 126 22.06 -2.15 6.27
N ILE A 127 21.10 -1.47 5.64
CA ILE A 127 20.77 -0.09 6.00
C ILE A 127 20.26 0.00 7.45
N ILE A 128 19.36 -0.91 7.82
CA ILE A 128 18.80 -0.95 9.17
C ILE A 128 19.90 -1.20 10.21
N GLU A 129 20.81 -2.14 9.91
CA GLU A 129 21.94 -2.41 10.79
C GLU A 129 22.85 -1.19 10.95
N LEU A 130 23.15 -0.50 9.87
CA LEU A 130 23.97 0.71 9.90
C LEU A 130 23.32 1.82 10.71
N GLN A 131 21.99 1.96 10.61
CA GLN A 131 21.25 2.95 11.38
C GLN A 131 21.31 2.67 12.88
N SER A 132 21.30 1.39 13.28
CA SER A 132 21.33 1.01 14.68
C SER A 132 22.70 1.26 15.32
N GLN A 133 23.76 1.37 14.53
CA GLN A 133 25.13 1.65 14.98
C GLN A 133 25.43 3.13 15.09
N GLY A 134 24.65 3.96 14.41
CA GLY A 134 24.79 5.41 14.39
C GLY A 134 24.00 6.12 15.48
#